data_772cea74ee1d1627045921307f6ed339
#
_entry.id   772cea74ee1d1627045921307f6ed339
#
_cell.length_a   1.000
_cell.length_b   1.000
_cell.length_c   1.000
_cell.angle_alpha   90.00
_cell.angle_beta   90.00
_cell.angle_gamma   90.00
#
_symmetry.space_group_name_H-M   'P 1'
#
loop_
_entity.id
_entity.type
_entity.pdbx_description
1 polymer ?
#
loop_
_entity_poly.entity_id
_entity_poly.type
_entity_poly.pdbx_seq_one_letter_code
_entity_poly.pdbx_strand_id
1 'polypeptide(L)'
;MCIRDSPGAEELRFGIGYHPAFQVPFDNSHTVEDYEFRFDQPESPVILDASGGGLLTGKCYYQWKNQQAIQLTNDLFDNDSFCMAGLRTRTLGIYEKDTGRSIVCDVAGFPYTLIWSALSKPLRFVCIEPWNSLPASVDDPQEWEQRAAAACLAPGEEWSTTLSTTFNR
;
A
#
# COMPACT_ATOMS: atom_id res chain seq x y z
N MET A 1 5.72 7.29 -12.89
CA MET A 1 5.31 6.34 -13.95
C MET A 1 6.34 5.21 -14.03
N CYS A 2 5.89 3.99 -14.22
CA CYS A 2 6.76 2.84 -14.45
C CYS A 2 6.30 2.13 -15.71
N ILE A 3 7.25 1.68 -16.55
CA ILE A 3 7.00 1.00 -17.81
C ILE A 3 7.75 -0.34 -17.78
N ARG A 4 7.12 -1.38 -18.27
CA ARG A 4 7.71 -2.71 -18.54
C ARG A 4 7.36 -3.10 -19.96
N ASP A 5 8.31 -3.66 -20.66
CA ASP A 5 8.18 -4.18 -21.99
C ASP A 5 8.73 -5.61 -22.06
N SER A 6 8.18 -6.41 -22.93
CA SER A 6 8.61 -7.78 -23.18
C SER A 6 9.21 -7.89 -24.58
N PRO A 7 10.51 -7.56 -24.76
CA PRO A 7 11.17 -7.61 -26.08
C PRO A 7 11.56 -9.03 -26.50
N GLY A 8 11.41 -10.00 -25.60
CA GLY A 8 11.76 -11.40 -25.85
C GLY A 8 10.73 -12.15 -26.67
N ALA A 9 10.96 -13.46 -26.85
CA ALA A 9 10.05 -14.38 -27.52
C ALA A 9 9.14 -15.13 -26.53
N GLU A 10 9.36 -14.96 -25.23
CA GLU A 10 8.64 -15.63 -24.14
C GLU A 10 7.83 -14.63 -23.31
N GLU A 11 6.84 -15.15 -22.61
CA GLU A 11 6.02 -14.39 -21.66
C GLU A 11 6.87 -13.85 -20.52
N LEU A 12 6.71 -12.57 -20.18
CA LEU A 12 7.37 -11.93 -19.05
C LEU A 12 6.42 -11.90 -17.84
N ARG A 13 6.82 -12.53 -16.74
CA ARG A 13 6.12 -12.40 -15.45
C ARG A 13 6.89 -11.54 -14.48
N PHE A 14 6.18 -10.68 -13.76
CA PHE A 14 6.80 -9.73 -12.82
C PHE A 14 5.86 -9.31 -11.70
N GLY A 15 6.45 -8.83 -10.62
CA GLY A 15 5.77 -8.08 -9.57
C GLY A 15 6.26 -6.65 -9.54
N ILE A 16 5.36 -5.70 -9.28
CA ILE A 16 5.71 -4.29 -9.18
C ILE A 16 4.76 -3.55 -8.24
N GLY A 17 5.31 -2.56 -7.54
CA GLY A 17 4.57 -1.63 -6.69
C GLY A 17 5.36 -0.37 -6.44
N TYR A 18 4.68 0.66 -5.96
CA TYR A 18 5.30 1.86 -5.44
C TYR A 18 5.45 1.75 -3.92
N HIS A 19 6.51 2.36 -3.38
CA HIS A 19 6.78 2.34 -1.93
C HIS A 19 7.23 3.73 -1.44
N PRO A 20 6.42 4.78 -1.67
CA PRO A 20 6.75 6.10 -1.15
C PRO A 20 6.56 6.17 0.36
N ALA A 21 7.49 6.85 1.03
CA ALA A 21 7.43 7.14 2.45
C ALA A 21 7.23 8.65 2.67
N PHE A 22 6.36 8.99 3.60
CA PHE A 22 6.02 10.36 3.94
C PHE A 22 6.30 10.63 5.41
N GLN A 23 7.01 11.71 5.69
CA GLN A 23 7.30 12.10 7.07
C GLN A 23 5.98 12.37 7.83
N VAL A 24 5.87 11.83 9.03
CA VAL A 24 4.79 12.11 9.98
C VAL A 24 5.42 12.19 11.38
N PRO A 25 5.17 13.25 12.14
CA PRO A 25 4.42 14.47 11.85
C PRO A 25 5.02 15.30 10.70
N PHE A 26 4.21 16.14 10.04
CA PHE A 26 4.68 17.03 8.96
C PHE A 26 5.62 18.12 9.47
N ASP A 27 5.53 18.47 10.76
CA ASP A 27 6.37 19.42 11.45
C ASP A 27 6.57 19.06 12.93
N ASN A 28 7.30 19.90 13.66
CA ASN A 28 7.63 19.68 15.07
C ASN A 28 6.53 20.17 16.05
N SER A 29 5.44 20.73 15.57
CA SER A 29 4.35 21.25 16.41
C SER A 29 3.27 20.22 16.70
N HIS A 30 3.31 19.10 15.98
CA HIS A 30 2.32 18.04 16.02
C HIS A 30 2.92 16.72 16.44
N THR A 31 2.05 15.81 16.86
CA THR A 31 2.37 14.41 17.19
C THR A 31 1.71 13.47 16.18
N VAL A 32 2.05 12.21 16.21
CA VAL A 32 1.46 11.18 15.32
C VAL A 32 -0.06 11.10 15.49
N GLU A 33 -0.55 11.31 16.70
CA GLU A 33 -1.97 11.24 17.06
C GLU A 33 -2.81 12.37 16.44
N ASP A 34 -2.16 13.41 15.91
CA ASP A 34 -2.83 14.51 15.19
C ASP A 34 -3.11 14.13 13.72
N TYR A 35 -2.71 12.95 13.28
CA TYR A 35 -2.86 12.47 11.91
C TYR A 35 -3.75 11.23 11.81
N GLU A 36 -4.33 11.05 10.63
CA GLU A 36 -5.07 9.85 10.26
C GLU A 36 -4.83 9.49 8.78
N PHE A 37 -4.93 8.21 8.45
CA PHE A 37 -5.21 7.82 7.08
C PHE A 37 -6.69 8.06 6.79
N ARG A 38 -7.01 8.55 5.59
CA ARG A 38 -8.40 8.76 5.16
C ARG A 38 -8.62 8.24 3.76
N PHE A 39 -9.68 7.47 3.61
CA PHE A 39 -10.25 7.04 2.34
C PHE A 39 -11.23 8.09 1.83
N ASP A 40 -11.47 8.16 0.52
CA ASP A 40 -12.50 9.07 -0.04
C ASP A 40 -13.94 8.59 0.23
N GLN A 41 -14.11 7.32 0.60
CA GLN A 41 -15.38 6.73 1.01
C GLN A 41 -15.16 5.69 2.13
N PRO A 42 -16.22 5.30 2.87
CA PRO A 42 -16.10 4.24 3.87
C PRO A 42 -15.68 2.90 3.27
N GLU A 43 -14.69 2.26 3.87
CA GLU A 43 -14.09 1.02 3.42
C GLU A 43 -14.16 -0.10 4.45
N SER A 44 -14.11 -1.32 3.93
CA SER A 44 -13.98 -2.55 4.71
C SER A 44 -12.94 -3.45 4.02
N PRO A 45 -11.66 -3.04 4.02
CA PRO A 45 -10.64 -3.79 3.30
C PRO A 45 -10.45 -5.18 3.86
N VAL A 46 -10.24 -6.16 3.00
CA VAL A 46 -9.67 -7.45 3.39
C VAL A 46 -8.19 -7.20 3.65
N ILE A 47 -7.75 -7.47 4.87
CA ILE A 47 -6.32 -7.42 5.22
C ILE A 47 -5.72 -8.81 4.96
N LEU A 48 -4.74 -8.86 4.09
CA LEU A 48 -3.90 -10.05 3.88
C LEU A 48 -2.80 -10.02 4.94
N ASP A 49 -2.75 -11.06 5.76
CA ASP A 49 -1.86 -11.11 6.91
C ASP A 49 -0.39 -11.22 6.48
N ALA A 50 0.41 -10.21 6.81
CA ALA A 50 1.84 -10.11 6.54
C ALA A 50 2.70 -10.26 7.81
N SER A 51 2.16 -10.82 8.89
CA SER A 51 2.85 -10.98 10.19
C SER A 51 4.07 -11.92 10.15
N GLY A 52 4.31 -12.57 9.02
CA GLY A 52 5.48 -13.41 8.78
C GLY A 52 6.76 -12.64 8.46
N GLY A 53 6.95 -11.41 8.96
CA GLY A 53 8.12 -10.58 8.65
C GLY A 53 8.06 -10.01 7.23
N GLY A 54 6.90 -9.49 6.85
CA GLY A 54 6.61 -8.96 5.51
C GLY A 54 6.20 -10.03 4.48
N LEU A 55 6.18 -11.30 4.87
CA LEU A 55 5.65 -12.37 4.03
C LEU A 55 4.17 -12.62 4.34
N LEU A 56 3.37 -12.84 3.29
CA LEU A 56 1.97 -13.22 3.46
C LEU A 56 1.87 -14.64 4.05
N THR A 57 1.02 -14.80 5.06
CA THR A 57 0.82 -16.09 5.75
C THR A 57 -0.30 -16.94 5.14
N GLY A 58 -0.93 -16.47 4.07
CA GLY A 58 -2.12 -17.09 3.48
C GLY A 58 -3.42 -16.85 4.26
N LYS A 59 -3.36 -16.16 5.39
CA LYS A 59 -4.54 -15.77 6.18
C LYS A 59 -5.03 -14.38 5.77
N CYS A 60 -6.30 -14.12 6.06
CA CYS A 60 -6.88 -12.79 5.89
C CYS A 60 -7.89 -12.49 7.01
N TYR A 61 -8.11 -11.19 7.25
CA TYR A 61 -9.05 -10.72 8.29
C TYR A 61 -9.59 -9.33 7.94
N TYR A 62 -10.57 -8.86 8.72
CA TYR A 62 -11.09 -7.50 8.65
C TYR A 62 -10.70 -6.75 9.91
N GLN A 63 -9.76 -5.81 9.79
CA GLN A 63 -9.38 -4.90 10.88
C GLN A 63 -10.37 -3.76 11.02
N TRP A 64 -10.79 -3.20 9.88
CA TRP A 64 -11.71 -2.06 9.82
C TRP A 64 -12.96 -2.45 9.03
N LYS A 65 -14.12 -1.98 9.51
CA LYS A 65 -15.42 -2.23 8.85
C LYS A 65 -16.16 -0.93 8.73
N ASN A 66 -16.50 -0.54 7.50
CA ASN A 66 -17.21 0.70 7.17
C ASN A 66 -16.54 1.94 7.79
N GLN A 67 -15.21 1.99 7.70
CA GLN A 67 -14.40 3.09 8.23
C GLN A 67 -13.92 3.98 7.10
N GLN A 68 -14.03 5.30 7.28
CA GLN A 68 -13.46 6.26 6.34
C GLN A 68 -12.10 6.78 6.79
N ALA A 69 -11.78 6.65 8.08
CA ALA A 69 -10.50 7.08 8.63
C ALA A 69 -9.89 6.02 9.55
N ILE A 70 -8.58 5.96 9.55
CA ILE A 70 -7.76 5.12 10.44
C ILE A 70 -6.85 6.07 11.21
N GLN A 71 -7.05 6.16 12.52
CA GLN A 71 -6.22 6.97 13.40
C GLN A 71 -4.77 6.49 13.38
N LEU A 72 -3.81 7.38 13.17
CA LEU A 72 -2.41 7.08 13.37
C LEU A 72 -2.09 7.06 14.86
N THR A 73 -1.37 6.03 15.28
CA THR A 73 -0.83 5.87 16.62
C THR A 73 0.57 5.29 16.54
N ASN A 74 1.37 5.46 17.59
CA ASN A 74 2.74 4.96 17.62
C ASN A 74 2.85 3.43 17.58
N ASP A 75 1.77 2.70 17.84
CA ASP A 75 1.69 1.23 17.90
C ASP A 75 0.91 0.61 16.72
N LEU A 76 0.40 1.44 15.80
CA LEU A 76 -0.43 0.97 14.69
C LEU A 76 0.25 -0.15 13.89
N PHE A 77 1.57 -0.07 13.72
CA PHE A 77 2.34 -1.01 12.90
C PHE A 77 3.14 -2.04 13.71
N ASP A 78 2.83 -2.24 15.00
CA ASP A 78 3.56 -3.20 15.84
C ASP A 78 3.48 -4.66 15.33
N ASN A 79 2.48 -4.97 14.51
CA ASN A 79 2.31 -6.27 13.85
C ASN A 79 2.65 -6.25 12.34
N ASP A 80 3.55 -5.34 11.92
CA ASP A 80 3.94 -5.15 10.53
C ASP A 80 2.92 -4.36 9.70
N SER A 81 2.91 -4.55 8.37
CA SER A 81 2.09 -3.82 7.41
C SER A 81 0.64 -4.29 7.37
N PHE A 82 -0.23 -3.41 6.86
CA PHE A 82 -1.59 -3.80 6.48
C PHE A 82 -1.66 -3.88 4.95
N CYS A 83 -1.62 -5.09 4.41
CA CYS A 83 -1.82 -5.34 2.99
C CYS A 83 -3.32 -5.40 2.68
N MET A 84 -3.87 -4.33 2.16
CA MET A 84 -5.30 -4.17 1.87
C MET A 84 -5.63 -4.63 0.46
N ALA A 85 -6.67 -5.46 0.35
CA ALA A 85 -7.27 -5.88 -0.91
C ALA A 85 -8.74 -5.48 -0.99
N GLY A 86 -9.26 -5.33 -2.23
CA GLY A 86 -10.68 -5.08 -2.46
C GLY A 86 -11.12 -3.65 -2.11
N LEU A 87 -10.22 -2.68 -2.09
CA LEU A 87 -10.55 -1.28 -1.92
C LEU A 87 -11.42 -0.78 -3.09
N ARG A 88 -12.43 0.02 -2.78
CA ARG A 88 -13.28 0.73 -3.75
C ARG A 88 -12.95 2.22 -3.80
N THR A 89 -12.22 2.71 -2.80
CA THR A 89 -11.75 4.08 -2.73
C THR A 89 -10.83 4.40 -3.91
N ARG A 90 -10.90 5.62 -4.43
CA ARG A 90 -9.95 6.11 -5.43
C ARG A 90 -8.70 6.66 -4.78
N THR A 91 -8.83 7.23 -3.57
CA THR A 91 -7.72 7.88 -2.91
C THR A 91 -7.55 7.40 -1.48
N LEU A 92 -6.30 7.31 -1.07
CA LEU A 92 -5.89 7.14 0.31
C LEU A 92 -4.86 8.22 0.65
N GLY A 93 -5.10 8.95 1.72
CA GLY A 93 -4.21 10.05 2.11
C GLY A 93 -3.89 10.07 3.58
N ILE A 94 -2.84 10.80 3.92
CA ILE A 94 -2.45 11.17 5.28
C ILE A 94 -2.98 12.58 5.52
N TYR A 95 -3.77 12.78 6.55
CA TYR A 95 -4.39 14.05 6.88
C TYR A 95 -4.01 14.49 8.29
N GLU A 96 -3.60 15.75 8.42
CA GLU A 96 -3.47 16.45 9.68
C GLU A 96 -4.85 16.99 10.06
N LYS A 97 -5.34 16.60 11.24
CA LYS A 97 -6.78 16.76 11.57
C LYS A 97 -7.23 18.21 11.78
N ASP A 98 -6.40 19.05 12.34
CA ASP A 98 -6.76 20.42 12.72
C ASP A 98 -6.48 21.46 11.63
N THR A 99 -5.49 21.23 10.76
CA THR A 99 -5.12 22.18 9.69
C THR A 99 -5.69 21.78 8.33
N GLY A 100 -5.97 20.49 8.13
CA GLY A 100 -6.38 19.93 6.85
C GLY A 100 -5.22 19.74 5.86
N ARG A 101 -3.97 20.01 6.25
CA ARG A 101 -2.81 19.64 5.43
C ARG A 101 -2.84 18.15 5.14
N SER A 102 -2.51 17.77 3.92
CA SER A 102 -2.60 16.36 3.56
C SER A 102 -1.68 15.97 2.41
N ILE A 103 -1.37 14.68 2.36
CA ILE A 103 -0.70 14.01 1.25
C ILE A 103 -1.63 12.91 0.78
N VAL A 104 -2.09 12.98 -0.46
CA VAL A 104 -3.13 12.10 -1.00
C VAL A 104 -2.62 11.36 -2.22
N CYS A 105 -2.64 10.04 -2.18
CA CYS A 105 -2.27 9.16 -3.28
C CYS A 105 -3.53 8.69 -4.03
N ASP A 106 -3.51 8.73 -5.36
CA ASP A 106 -4.50 8.02 -6.19
C ASP A 106 -4.12 6.54 -6.21
N VAL A 107 -4.94 5.72 -5.56
CA VAL A 107 -4.75 4.27 -5.46
C VAL A 107 -5.70 3.50 -6.39
N ALA A 108 -6.51 4.21 -7.17
CA ALA A 108 -7.40 3.59 -8.15
C ALA A 108 -6.59 2.83 -9.21
N GLY A 109 -7.04 1.64 -9.57
CA GLY A 109 -6.34 0.80 -10.54
C GLY A 109 -5.22 -0.07 -9.96
N PHE A 110 -4.95 0.05 -8.66
CA PHE A 110 -4.06 -0.87 -7.96
C PHE A 110 -4.89 -1.90 -7.19
N PRO A 111 -4.73 -3.20 -7.44
CA PRO A 111 -5.50 -4.24 -6.76
C PRO A 111 -5.17 -4.36 -5.27
N TYR A 112 -3.98 -3.91 -4.87
CA TYR A 112 -3.50 -3.96 -3.50
C TYR A 112 -2.92 -2.61 -3.08
N THR A 113 -3.15 -2.23 -1.82
CA THR A 113 -2.52 -1.05 -1.23
C THR A 113 -2.06 -1.40 0.18
N LEU A 114 -0.77 -1.25 0.41
CA LEU A 114 -0.21 -1.46 1.74
C LEU A 114 -0.06 -0.11 2.44
N ILE A 115 -0.26 -0.12 3.75
CA ILE A 115 0.21 0.93 4.64
C ILE A 115 1.20 0.31 5.62
N TRP A 116 2.30 1.02 5.86
CA TRP A 116 3.40 0.52 6.67
C TRP A 116 4.22 1.64 7.31
N SER A 117 4.91 1.31 8.38
CA SER A 117 6.03 2.06 8.92
C SER A 117 7.02 1.12 9.60
N ALA A 118 8.26 1.57 9.77
CA ALA A 118 9.24 0.85 10.56
C ALA A 118 8.85 0.80 12.04
N LEU A 119 9.28 -0.27 12.73
CA LEU A 119 9.08 -0.49 14.17
C LEU A 119 9.90 0.49 15.03
N SER A 120 9.81 1.77 14.77
CA SER A 120 10.48 2.82 15.54
C SER A 120 9.49 3.65 16.32
N LYS A 121 9.79 3.94 17.59
CA LYS A 121 8.95 4.80 18.44
C LYS A 121 9.75 6.03 18.90
N PRO A 122 9.21 7.23 18.74
CA PRO A 122 7.94 7.54 18.07
C PRO A 122 8.01 7.27 16.57
N LEU A 123 6.83 7.00 15.97
CA LEU A 123 6.68 6.85 14.53
C LEU A 123 7.13 8.15 13.82
N ARG A 124 7.92 8.01 12.75
CA ARG A 124 8.56 9.14 12.04
C ARG A 124 8.12 9.30 10.59
N PHE A 125 7.55 8.27 10.02
CA PHE A 125 7.03 8.27 8.66
C PHE A 125 5.97 7.21 8.52
N VAL A 126 5.21 7.28 7.45
CA VAL A 126 4.32 6.21 7.01
C VAL A 126 4.44 6.03 5.50
N CYS A 127 4.19 4.81 5.03
CA CYS A 127 4.14 4.49 3.62
C CYS A 127 2.68 4.30 3.18
N ILE A 128 2.38 4.70 1.94
CA ILE A 128 1.18 4.32 1.20
C ILE A 128 1.67 3.66 -0.08
N GLU A 129 1.48 2.38 -0.21
CA GLU A 129 2.14 1.53 -1.19
C GLU A 129 1.13 0.85 -2.11
N PRO A 130 0.71 1.51 -3.21
CA PRO A 130 -0.14 0.86 -4.20
C PRO A 130 0.68 -0.11 -5.06
N TRP A 131 0.23 -1.37 -5.12
CA TRP A 131 0.93 -2.48 -5.77
C TRP A 131 0.05 -3.17 -6.80
N ASN A 132 0.67 -3.60 -7.91
CA ASN A 132 0.03 -4.41 -8.96
C ASN A 132 0.23 -5.91 -8.77
N SER A 133 0.99 -6.31 -7.76
CA SER A 133 1.23 -7.69 -7.37
C SER A 133 1.22 -7.82 -5.86
N LEU A 134 1.17 -9.04 -5.36
CA LEU A 134 1.26 -9.30 -3.91
C LEU A 134 2.72 -9.36 -3.46
N PRO A 135 2.99 -9.07 -2.16
CA PRO A 135 4.20 -9.51 -1.50
C PRO A 135 4.39 -11.02 -1.62
N ALA A 136 5.62 -11.48 -1.41
CA ALA A 136 5.87 -12.91 -1.33
C ALA A 136 5.10 -13.56 -0.17
N SER A 137 4.71 -14.81 -0.34
CA SER A 137 4.07 -15.63 0.69
C SER A 137 5.07 -16.60 1.30
N VAL A 138 4.80 -17.06 2.51
CA VAL A 138 5.59 -18.11 3.18
C VAL A 138 5.61 -19.43 2.38
N ASP A 139 4.56 -19.68 1.60
CA ASP A 139 4.37 -20.88 0.80
C ASP A 139 4.56 -20.63 -0.71
N ASP A 140 5.10 -19.46 -1.11
CA ASP A 140 5.26 -19.14 -2.53
C ASP A 140 6.19 -20.13 -3.24
N PRO A 141 5.82 -20.56 -4.45
CA PRO A 141 6.71 -21.30 -5.31
C PRO A 141 7.92 -20.43 -5.69
N GLN A 142 9.07 -21.06 -5.95
CA GLN A 142 10.28 -20.35 -6.36
C GLN A 142 10.12 -19.73 -7.75
N GLU A 143 9.38 -20.40 -8.62
CA GLU A 143 9.18 -19.97 -10.01
C GLU A 143 8.08 -18.91 -10.11
N TRP A 144 8.39 -17.79 -10.76
CA TRP A 144 7.45 -16.68 -10.97
C TRP A 144 6.18 -17.07 -11.72
N GLU A 145 6.28 -18.03 -12.63
CA GLU A 145 5.18 -18.57 -13.42
C GLU A 145 4.08 -19.19 -12.56
N GLN A 146 4.43 -19.63 -11.38
CA GLN A 146 3.54 -20.33 -10.47
C GLN A 146 2.98 -19.39 -9.37
N ARG A 147 3.50 -18.15 -9.26
CA ARG A 147 3.08 -17.20 -8.23
C ARG A 147 1.71 -16.60 -8.55
N ALA A 148 0.83 -16.62 -7.57
CA ALA A 148 -0.43 -15.89 -7.64
C ALA A 148 -0.18 -14.39 -7.79
N ALA A 149 -1.06 -13.69 -8.51
CA ALA A 149 -1.04 -12.24 -8.66
C ALA A 149 0.24 -11.65 -9.31
N ALA A 150 1.08 -12.46 -9.96
CA ALA A 150 2.12 -11.93 -10.86
C ALA A 150 1.47 -11.28 -12.08
N ALA A 151 1.95 -10.08 -12.46
CA ALA A 151 1.59 -9.49 -13.74
C ALA A 151 2.27 -10.30 -14.87
N CYS A 152 1.63 -10.32 -16.04
CA CYS A 152 2.08 -11.08 -17.19
C CYS A 152 2.00 -10.21 -18.45
N LEU A 153 3.04 -10.26 -19.28
CA LEU A 153 3.10 -9.64 -20.59
C LEU A 153 3.43 -10.66 -21.66
N ALA A 154 2.65 -10.70 -22.71
CA ALA A 154 3.01 -11.47 -23.90
C ALA A 154 4.20 -10.82 -24.64
N PRO A 155 4.91 -11.60 -25.48
CA PRO A 155 5.97 -11.04 -26.32
C PRO A 155 5.51 -9.82 -27.12
N GLY A 156 6.28 -8.75 -27.07
CA GLY A 156 5.99 -7.49 -27.75
C GLY A 156 4.99 -6.58 -27.08
N GLU A 157 4.43 -6.97 -25.93
CA GLU A 157 3.54 -6.09 -25.16
C GLU A 157 4.31 -5.11 -24.25
N GLU A 158 3.69 -3.97 -23.99
CA GLU A 158 4.11 -2.97 -23.02
C GLU A 158 3.04 -2.81 -21.94
N TRP A 159 3.47 -2.63 -20.70
CA TRP A 159 2.60 -2.30 -19.58
C TRP A 159 3.14 -1.08 -18.85
N SER A 160 2.25 -0.20 -18.44
CA SER A 160 2.64 0.98 -17.67
C SER A 160 1.69 1.23 -16.50
N THR A 161 2.21 1.85 -15.46
CA THR A 161 1.44 2.31 -14.31
C THR A 161 1.96 3.67 -13.83
N THR A 162 1.10 4.43 -13.19
CA THR A 162 1.43 5.76 -12.66
C THR A 162 0.83 5.91 -11.28
N LEU A 163 1.65 6.31 -10.31
CA LEU A 163 1.19 6.81 -9.02
C LEU A 163 1.13 8.34 -9.06
N SER A 164 -0.03 8.88 -8.77
CA SER A 164 -0.23 10.33 -8.59
C SER A 164 -0.34 10.64 -7.11
N THR A 165 0.41 11.65 -6.66
CA THR A 165 0.38 12.12 -5.27
C THR A 165 0.15 13.63 -5.24
N THR A 166 -0.84 14.05 -4.45
CA THR A 166 -1.19 15.47 -4.26
C THR A 166 -0.79 15.91 -2.86
N PHE A 167 -0.12 17.07 -2.77
CA PHE A 167 0.26 17.71 -1.52
C PHE A 167 -0.61 18.94 -1.32
N ASN A 168 -1.44 18.96 -0.27
CA ASN A 168 -2.29 20.08 0.10
C ASN A 168 -1.70 20.79 1.33
N ARG A 169 -1.72 22.14 1.28
CA ARG A 169 -1.24 23.03 2.35
C ARG A 169 -2.40 23.62 3.13
#